data_f9f9c389c3cf66b46c5799b36fd3fee5
#
_entry.id   f9f9c389c3cf66b46c5799b36fd3fee5
#
_cell.length_a   1.000
_cell.length_b   1.000
_cell.length_c   1.000
_cell.angle_alpha   90.00
_cell.angle_beta   90.00
_cell.angle_gamma   90.00
#
_symmetry.space_group_name_H-M   'P 1'
#
loop_
_entity.id
_entity.type
_entity.pdbx_description
1 polymer ?
#
loop_
_entity_poly.entity_id
_entity_poly.type
_entity_poly.pdbx_seq_one_letter_code
_entity_poly.pdbx_strand_id
1 'polypeptide(L)'
;MSARLAVVGGGVVGSIIAWRAARNGWRTTLHAPDITGAGTSVAGGMLGCAGEGRPGEDALLEFALAARDRWPALLADLDASGVDTADIMVAADTLLIAADSSDVGHLRAVVDHLAAFDVRPESVDRDRMRSAAAMLGSSARRGYLVTGEGAVDNRALLAAVRSGARSAGVTLETEKVCRIGDLDADQVVVATGSWAPDLIEGVSVTAEKGEILRLSRPPTAPPPPDAVVRARWRGRSVYVVPRRDGVVVGATQYETGDRDDTAPRVGGVSDLLIDATELMPGLAEYRVAEIGSGLRPTTADGLPLVGRRDRRTVVAVGHGRNGILTAPLTAEIVVDLLDVSSPPSASPWVARLDPRRSA
;
A
#
# COMPACT_ATOMS: atom_id res chain seq x y z
N MET A 1 -33.19 14.71 -2.55
CA MET A 1 -31.93 15.25 -2.00
C MET A 1 -30.89 14.15 -2.12
N SER A 2 -29.65 14.49 -2.48
CA SER A 2 -28.53 13.52 -2.54
C SER A 2 -28.27 12.98 -1.13
N ALA A 3 -28.09 11.66 -0.99
CA ALA A 3 -27.78 11.02 0.28
C ALA A 3 -26.40 11.46 0.78
N ARG A 4 -26.24 11.58 2.10
CA ARG A 4 -25.02 12.06 2.76
C ARG A 4 -24.15 10.89 3.18
N LEU A 5 -22.87 10.97 2.83
CA LEU A 5 -21.86 9.99 3.20
C LEU A 5 -20.75 10.64 4.04
N ALA A 6 -20.44 10.06 5.18
CA ALA A 6 -19.22 10.39 5.92
C ALA A 6 -18.19 9.26 5.71
N VAL A 7 -17.00 9.63 5.25
CA VAL A 7 -15.85 8.71 5.19
C VAL A 7 -14.86 9.11 6.27
N VAL A 8 -14.61 8.22 7.22
CA VAL A 8 -13.71 8.46 8.36
C VAL A 8 -12.38 7.77 8.10
N GLY A 9 -11.32 8.58 7.93
CA GLY A 9 -9.97 8.12 7.63
C GLY A 9 -9.46 8.63 6.29
N GLY A 10 -8.53 9.59 6.33
CA GLY A 10 -7.98 10.29 5.16
C GLY A 10 -6.77 9.61 4.52
N GLY A 11 -6.53 8.32 4.78
CA GLY A 11 -5.54 7.52 4.04
C GLY A 11 -5.94 7.28 2.58
N VAL A 12 -5.10 6.58 1.82
CA VAL A 12 -5.36 6.29 0.39
C VAL A 12 -6.70 5.59 0.18
N VAL A 13 -7.04 4.59 1.00
CA VAL A 13 -8.30 3.83 0.90
C VAL A 13 -9.50 4.74 1.07
N GLY A 14 -9.60 5.47 2.20
CA GLY A 14 -10.71 6.37 2.46
C GLY A 14 -10.80 7.52 1.47
N SER A 15 -9.67 8.06 1.00
CA SER A 15 -9.65 9.14 0.01
C SER A 15 -10.18 8.68 -1.36
N ILE A 16 -9.82 7.48 -1.84
CA ILE A 16 -10.34 6.93 -3.09
C ILE A 16 -11.84 6.61 -2.96
N ILE A 17 -12.27 6.05 -1.81
CA ILE A 17 -13.69 5.79 -1.55
C ILE A 17 -14.48 7.10 -1.59
N ALA A 18 -14.03 8.13 -0.89
CA ALA A 18 -14.72 9.43 -0.85
C ALA A 18 -14.83 10.06 -2.26
N TRP A 19 -13.74 10.04 -3.03
CA TRP A 19 -13.71 10.53 -4.39
C TRP A 19 -14.70 9.79 -5.30
N ARG A 20 -14.65 8.45 -5.31
CA ARG A 20 -15.55 7.63 -6.14
C ARG A 20 -17.01 7.76 -5.73
N ALA A 21 -17.30 7.79 -4.43
CA ALA A 21 -18.66 7.99 -3.92
C ALA A 21 -19.24 9.34 -4.36
N ALA A 22 -18.46 10.43 -4.29
CA ALA A 22 -18.89 11.73 -4.77
C ALA A 22 -19.21 11.73 -6.27
N ARG A 23 -18.38 11.08 -7.09
CA ARG A 23 -18.64 10.90 -8.53
C ARG A 23 -19.90 10.07 -8.82
N ASN A 24 -20.29 9.20 -7.88
CA ASN A 24 -21.55 8.42 -7.94
C ASN A 24 -22.73 9.15 -7.27
N GLY A 25 -22.63 10.47 -7.05
CA GLY A 25 -23.73 11.30 -6.62
C GLY A 25 -23.94 11.40 -5.10
N TRP A 26 -23.06 10.85 -4.28
CA TRP A 26 -23.09 11.05 -2.84
C TRP A 26 -22.62 12.45 -2.45
N ARG A 27 -23.34 13.09 -1.51
CA ARG A 27 -22.82 14.27 -0.82
C ARG A 27 -21.81 13.79 0.26
N THR A 28 -20.54 13.86 -0.06
CA THR A 28 -19.48 13.19 0.71
C THR A 28 -18.68 14.16 1.55
N THR A 29 -18.47 13.81 2.84
CA THR A 29 -17.49 14.44 3.74
C THR A 29 -16.40 13.42 4.06
N LEU A 30 -15.14 13.80 3.87
CA LEU A 30 -13.96 13.01 4.24
C LEU A 30 -13.33 13.59 5.51
N HIS A 31 -13.39 12.84 6.60
CA HIS A 31 -12.70 13.19 7.85
C HIS A 31 -11.25 12.67 7.80
N ALA A 32 -10.33 13.60 7.64
CA ALA A 32 -8.91 13.35 7.37
C ALA A 32 -7.99 14.11 8.33
N PRO A 33 -8.02 13.79 9.63
CA PRO A 33 -7.10 14.39 10.58
C PRO A 33 -5.65 14.04 10.22
N ASP A 34 -4.71 14.90 10.60
CA ASP A 34 -3.28 14.57 10.50
C ASP A 34 -2.92 13.64 11.66
N ILE A 35 -2.56 12.39 11.32
CA ILE A 35 -2.22 11.36 12.32
C ILE A 35 -0.80 10.90 12.08
N THR A 36 0.06 11.12 13.06
CA THR A 36 1.43 10.60 13.08
C THR A 36 1.40 9.07 12.99
N GLY A 37 2.24 8.49 12.13
CA GLY A 37 2.29 7.04 11.93
C GLY A 37 1.21 6.48 11.00
N ALA A 38 0.41 7.35 10.34
CA ALA A 38 -0.54 6.90 9.33
C ALA A 38 0.17 6.15 8.19
N GLY A 39 -0.25 4.89 7.92
CA GLY A 39 0.46 3.97 7.02
C GLY A 39 0.69 4.53 5.61
N THR A 40 -0.27 5.28 5.05
CA THR A 40 -0.15 5.83 3.69
C THR A 40 1.03 6.80 3.55
N SER A 41 1.32 7.64 4.56
CA SER A 41 2.37 8.67 4.48
C SER A 41 3.78 8.10 4.47
N VAL A 42 3.97 6.89 5.01
CA VAL A 42 5.27 6.20 5.12
C VAL A 42 5.40 4.99 4.20
N ALA A 43 4.35 4.57 3.51
CA ALA A 43 4.38 3.40 2.63
C ALA A 43 5.40 3.54 1.49
N GLY A 44 6.02 2.42 1.09
CA GLY A 44 6.91 2.36 -0.07
C GLY A 44 6.19 2.59 -1.41
N GLY A 45 4.89 2.38 -1.48
CA GLY A 45 4.11 2.60 -2.69
C GLY A 45 4.16 1.46 -3.71
N MET A 46 4.68 0.29 -3.33
CA MET A 46 4.80 -0.85 -4.24
C MET A 46 3.43 -1.41 -4.63
N LEU A 47 3.29 -1.78 -5.90
CA LEU A 47 2.12 -2.44 -6.50
C LEU A 47 2.39 -3.92 -6.80
N GLY A 48 3.49 -4.44 -6.30
CA GLY A 48 3.95 -5.80 -6.58
C GLY A 48 3.22 -6.84 -5.74
N CYS A 49 2.58 -7.80 -6.41
CA CYS A 49 1.95 -8.97 -5.81
C CYS A 49 2.95 -10.13 -5.67
N ALA A 50 3.80 -10.34 -6.69
CA ALA A 50 4.72 -11.47 -6.75
C ALA A 50 5.73 -11.48 -5.60
N GLY A 51 6.28 -10.33 -5.24
CA GLY A 51 7.20 -10.23 -4.11
C GLY A 51 6.54 -10.44 -2.73
N GLU A 52 5.20 -10.51 -2.68
CA GLU A 52 4.40 -10.74 -1.48
C GLU A 52 3.77 -12.14 -1.44
N GLY A 53 3.78 -12.88 -2.57
CA GLY A 53 3.19 -14.21 -2.68
C GLY A 53 3.92 -15.23 -1.80
N ARG A 54 3.35 -15.54 -0.64
CA ARG A 54 3.87 -16.57 0.26
C ARG A 54 2.96 -17.80 0.23
N PRO A 55 3.52 -19.02 0.19
CA PRO A 55 2.72 -20.20 0.38
C PRO A 55 1.89 -20.13 1.66
N GLY A 56 0.57 -20.36 1.54
CA GLY A 56 -0.40 -20.23 2.63
C GLY A 56 -1.10 -18.88 2.73
N GLU A 57 -0.68 -17.86 1.96
CA GLU A 57 -1.37 -16.57 1.84
C GLU A 57 -2.12 -16.46 0.49
N ASP A 58 -2.61 -17.55 -0.07
CA ASP A 58 -3.18 -17.67 -1.42
C ASP A 58 -4.35 -16.71 -1.65
N ALA A 59 -5.25 -16.61 -0.67
CA ALA A 59 -6.39 -15.72 -0.72
C ALA A 59 -5.98 -14.24 -0.79
N LEU A 60 -4.91 -13.87 -0.09
CA LEU A 60 -4.34 -12.53 -0.15
C LEU A 60 -3.69 -12.26 -1.50
N LEU A 61 -2.96 -13.23 -2.06
CA LEU A 61 -2.35 -13.12 -3.38
C LEU A 61 -3.41 -12.95 -4.47
N GLU A 62 -4.49 -13.75 -4.47
CA GLU A 62 -5.61 -13.60 -5.40
C GLU A 62 -6.24 -12.20 -5.32
N PHE A 63 -6.49 -11.71 -4.09
CA PHE A 63 -7.05 -10.37 -3.89
C PHE A 63 -6.10 -9.28 -4.37
N ALA A 64 -4.80 -9.42 -4.11
CA ALA A 64 -3.77 -8.49 -4.55
C ALA A 64 -3.66 -8.43 -6.09
N LEU A 65 -3.69 -9.59 -6.77
CA LEU A 65 -3.69 -9.68 -8.24
C LEU A 65 -4.93 -9.00 -8.84
N ALA A 66 -6.11 -9.30 -8.32
CA ALA A 66 -7.35 -8.66 -8.77
C ALA A 66 -7.32 -7.13 -8.55
N ALA A 67 -6.71 -6.66 -7.46
CA ALA A 67 -6.58 -5.25 -7.15
C ALA A 67 -5.54 -4.55 -8.05
N ARG A 68 -4.43 -5.20 -8.37
CA ARG A 68 -3.41 -4.69 -9.30
C ARG A 68 -4.03 -4.34 -10.65
N ASP A 69 -4.89 -5.20 -11.15
CA ASP A 69 -5.54 -5.02 -12.45
C ASP A 69 -6.50 -3.80 -12.50
N ARG A 70 -6.81 -3.18 -11.36
CA ARG A 70 -7.61 -1.94 -11.25
C ARG A 70 -6.79 -0.65 -11.33
N TRP A 71 -5.47 -0.73 -11.23
CA TRP A 71 -4.62 0.45 -11.19
C TRP A 71 -4.64 1.28 -12.47
N PRO A 72 -4.57 0.70 -13.70
CA PRO A 72 -4.64 1.48 -14.92
C PRO A 72 -5.94 2.30 -15.02
N ALA A 73 -7.08 1.69 -14.63
CA ALA A 73 -8.37 2.38 -14.65
C ALA A 73 -8.43 3.51 -13.60
N LEU A 74 -7.87 3.31 -12.39
CA LEU A 74 -7.81 4.36 -11.38
C LEU A 74 -7.01 5.58 -11.86
N LEU A 75 -5.84 5.36 -12.48
CA LEU A 75 -4.99 6.44 -12.99
C LEU A 75 -5.67 7.17 -14.15
N ALA A 76 -6.30 6.44 -15.08
CA ALA A 76 -7.07 7.03 -16.19
C ALA A 76 -8.27 7.86 -15.68
N ASP A 77 -8.97 7.39 -14.65
CA ASP A 77 -10.08 8.12 -14.02
C ASP A 77 -9.63 9.42 -13.34
N LEU A 78 -8.45 9.41 -12.68
CA LEU A 78 -7.85 10.61 -12.09
C LEU A 78 -7.47 11.62 -13.16
N ASP A 79 -6.78 11.18 -14.21
CA ASP A 79 -6.38 12.01 -15.35
C ASP A 79 -7.60 12.64 -16.04
N ALA A 80 -8.63 11.84 -16.33
CA ALA A 80 -9.90 12.31 -16.89
C ALA A 80 -10.65 13.31 -15.98
N SER A 81 -10.33 13.32 -14.68
CA SER A 81 -10.86 14.30 -13.72
C SER A 81 -10.04 15.60 -13.67
N GLY A 82 -9.05 15.77 -14.56
CA GLY A 82 -8.15 16.93 -14.63
C GLY A 82 -7.09 16.97 -13.54
N VAL A 83 -6.78 15.83 -12.94
CA VAL A 83 -5.71 15.69 -11.94
C VAL A 83 -4.43 15.28 -12.66
N ASP A 84 -3.32 15.97 -12.37
CA ASP A 84 -2.01 15.59 -12.88
C ASP A 84 -1.57 14.25 -12.25
N THR A 85 -1.36 13.26 -13.10
CA THR A 85 -0.97 11.89 -12.71
C THR A 85 0.47 11.55 -13.12
N ALA A 86 1.19 12.45 -13.78
CA ALA A 86 2.50 12.18 -14.39
C ALA A 86 3.56 11.70 -13.38
N ASP A 87 3.55 12.24 -12.17
CA ASP A 87 4.52 11.91 -11.13
C ASP A 87 4.03 10.80 -10.16
N ILE A 88 2.88 10.16 -10.44
CA ILE A 88 2.34 9.12 -9.55
C ILE A 88 3.11 7.81 -9.74
N MET A 89 3.25 7.31 -10.99
CA MET A 89 4.01 6.10 -11.25
C MET A 89 5.51 6.40 -11.23
N VAL A 90 6.26 5.69 -10.39
CA VAL A 90 7.72 5.88 -10.22
C VAL A 90 8.55 4.71 -10.72
N ALA A 91 7.93 3.57 -10.96
CA ALA A 91 8.52 2.40 -11.61
C ALA A 91 7.41 1.57 -12.25
N ALA A 92 7.72 0.93 -13.38
CA ALA A 92 6.80 0.02 -14.07
C ALA A 92 6.95 -1.44 -13.60
N ASP A 93 8.15 -1.84 -13.19
CA ASP A 93 8.53 -3.23 -12.97
C ASP A 93 9.15 -3.42 -11.58
N THR A 94 9.22 -4.68 -11.13
CA THR A 94 9.93 -5.08 -9.91
C THR A 94 11.01 -6.11 -10.24
N LEU A 95 12.22 -5.89 -9.72
CA LEU A 95 13.33 -6.81 -9.76
C LEU A 95 13.46 -7.50 -8.38
N LEU A 96 13.19 -8.82 -8.36
CA LEU A 96 13.36 -9.67 -7.18
C LEU A 96 14.79 -10.19 -7.14
N ILE A 97 15.50 -10.01 -6.03
CA ILE A 97 16.92 -10.35 -5.88
C ILE A 97 17.15 -11.30 -4.70
N ALA A 98 18.08 -12.23 -4.90
CA ALA A 98 18.60 -13.10 -3.84
C ALA A 98 20.14 -12.98 -3.77
N ALA A 99 20.69 -12.94 -2.53
CA ALA A 99 22.12 -12.74 -2.27
C ALA A 99 22.89 -14.06 -2.14
N ASP A 100 22.42 -14.98 -1.35
CA ASP A 100 23.08 -16.23 -1.05
C ASP A 100 22.28 -17.47 -1.48
N SER A 101 22.80 -18.67 -1.21
CA SER A 101 22.15 -19.92 -1.63
C SER A 101 20.81 -20.17 -0.93
N SER A 102 20.67 -19.75 0.34
CA SER A 102 19.41 -19.88 1.09
C SER A 102 18.35 -18.93 0.53
N ASP A 103 18.76 -17.67 0.29
CA ASP A 103 17.87 -16.65 -0.31
C ASP A 103 17.45 -17.07 -1.72
N VAL A 104 18.35 -17.67 -2.53
CA VAL A 104 18.01 -18.22 -3.87
C VAL A 104 17.00 -19.35 -3.76
N GLY A 105 17.17 -20.27 -2.79
CA GLY A 105 16.23 -21.35 -2.55
C GLY A 105 14.83 -20.82 -2.19
N HIS A 106 14.76 -19.85 -1.30
CA HIS A 106 13.51 -19.20 -0.91
C HIS A 106 12.84 -18.50 -2.11
N LEU A 107 13.61 -17.70 -2.87
CA LEU A 107 13.07 -16.96 -4.01
C LEU A 107 12.54 -17.90 -5.10
N ARG A 108 13.21 -19.04 -5.33
CA ARG A 108 12.70 -20.07 -6.24
C ARG A 108 11.36 -20.63 -5.77
N ALA A 109 11.25 -20.98 -4.49
CA ALA A 109 9.99 -21.50 -3.94
C ALA A 109 8.84 -20.50 -4.08
N VAL A 110 9.10 -19.20 -3.92
CA VAL A 110 8.12 -18.14 -4.19
C VAL A 110 7.74 -18.13 -5.68
N VAL A 111 8.71 -18.12 -6.58
CA VAL A 111 8.46 -18.13 -8.04
C VAL A 111 7.69 -19.36 -8.48
N ASP A 112 8.04 -20.55 -7.97
CA ASP A 112 7.33 -21.81 -8.25
C ASP A 112 5.87 -21.75 -7.75
N HIS A 113 5.65 -21.17 -6.56
CA HIS A 113 4.31 -20.98 -6.02
C HIS A 113 3.46 -20.03 -6.87
N LEU A 114 4.04 -18.92 -7.34
CA LEU A 114 3.37 -17.93 -8.19
C LEU A 114 2.86 -18.53 -9.52
N ALA A 115 3.50 -19.60 -10.02
CA ALA A 115 3.07 -20.26 -11.24
C ALA A 115 1.65 -20.83 -11.16
N ALA A 116 1.17 -21.20 -9.95
CA ALA A 116 -0.20 -21.65 -9.72
C ALA A 116 -1.24 -20.53 -9.91
N PHE A 117 -0.80 -19.27 -9.92
CA PHE A 117 -1.63 -18.08 -10.11
C PHE A 117 -1.36 -17.40 -11.46
N ASP A 118 -0.76 -18.12 -12.42
CA ASP A 118 -0.36 -17.62 -13.74
C ASP A 118 0.60 -16.40 -13.70
N VAL A 119 1.27 -16.18 -12.57
CA VAL A 119 2.33 -15.19 -12.42
C VAL A 119 3.67 -15.85 -12.70
N ARG A 120 4.38 -15.40 -13.74
CA ARG A 120 5.62 -16.00 -14.23
C ARG A 120 6.74 -14.96 -14.31
N PRO A 121 7.44 -14.69 -13.18
CA PRO A 121 8.60 -13.80 -13.19
C PRO A 121 9.67 -14.30 -14.17
N GLU A 122 10.21 -13.38 -14.98
CA GLU A 122 11.30 -13.68 -15.91
C GLU A 122 12.61 -13.86 -15.16
N SER A 123 13.26 -15.03 -15.32
CA SER A 123 14.62 -15.22 -14.79
C SER A 123 15.61 -14.37 -15.59
N VAL A 124 16.34 -13.47 -14.93
CA VAL A 124 17.25 -12.52 -15.58
C VAL A 124 18.71 -12.76 -15.19
N ASP A 125 19.59 -12.53 -16.16
CA ASP A 125 21.03 -12.57 -15.95
C ASP A 125 21.57 -11.30 -15.28
N ARG A 126 22.89 -11.26 -15.06
CA ARG A 126 23.55 -10.14 -14.39
C ARG A 126 23.46 -8.82 -15.17
N ASP A 127 23.52 -8.89 -16.49
CA ASP A 127 23.51 -7.69 -17.33
C ASP A 127 22.11 -7.07 -17.33
N ARG A 128 21.08 -7.90 -17.38
CA ARG A 128 19.68 -7.45 -17.26
C ARG A 128 19.35 -6.93 -15.86
N MET A 129 19.88 -7.57 -14.80
CA MET A 129 19.76 -7.03 -13.44
C MET A 129 20.37 -5.66 -13.30
N ARG A 130 21.59 -5.45 -13.86
CA ARG A 130 22.27 -4.16 -13.84
C ARG A 130 21.59 -3.11 -14.73
N SER A 131 20.98 -3.52 -15.83
CA SER A 131 20.19 -2.62 -16.64
C SER A 131 18.97 -2.07 -15.88
N ALA A 132 18.32 -2.88 -15.06
CA ALA A 132 17.18 -2.45 -14.23
C ALA A 132 17.61 -1.71 -12.94
N ALA A 133 18.82 -1.99 -12.44
CA ALA A 133 19.36 -1.43 -11.20
C ALA A 133 20.89 -1.28 -11.28
N ALA A 134 21.36 -0.19 -11.89
CA ALA A 134 22.77 0.05 -12.20
C ALA A 134 23.70 0.00 -10.95
N MET A 135 23.18 0.39 -9.79
CA MET A 135 23.92 0.38 -8.51
C MET A 135 23.94 -1.00 -7.83
N LEU A 136 23.37 -2.04 -8.43
CA LEU A 136 23.27 -3.35 -7.79
C LEU A 136 24.65 -3.95 -7.49
N GLY A 137 24.85 -4.37 -6.24
CA GLY A 137 26.10 -4.95 -5.75
C GLY A 137 26.44 -6.29 -6.40
N SER A 138 27.74 -6.66 -6.35
CA SER A 138 28.24 -7.91 -6.92
C SER A 138 27.73 -9.18 -6.21
N SER A 139 27.19 -9.05 -5.00
CA SER A 139 26.64 -10.14 -4.21
C SER A 139 25.27 -10.63 -4.68
N ALA A 140 24.59 -9.90 -5.58
CA ALA A 140 23.35 -10.36 -6.20
C ALA A 140 23.62 -11.60 -7.07
N ARG A 141 23.02 -12.75 -6.70
CA ARG A 141 23.29 -14.05 -7.36
C ARG A 141 22.20 -14.47 -8.32
N ARG A 142 20.95 -14.17 -7.98
CA ARG A 142 19.77 -14.53 -8.77
C ARG A 142 18.82 -13.36 -8.82
N GLY A 143 18.27 -13.11 -10.02
CA GLY A 143 17.23 -12.11 -10.23
C GLY A 143 16.05 -12.66 -11.00
N TYR A 144 14.87 -12.14 -10.70
CA TYR A 144 13.66 -12.31 -11.49
C TYR A 144 13.01 -10.95 -11.70
N LEU A 145 12.65 -10.65 -12.95
CA LEU A 145 11.93 -9.44 -13.32
C LEU A 145 10.43 -9.75 -13.37
N VAL A 146 9.64 -8.94 -12.69
CA VAL A 146 8.18 -8.99 -12.71
C VAL A 146 7.69 -7.75 -13.43
N THR A 147 7.29 -7.92 -14.67
CA THR A 147 6.80 -6.83 -15.52
C THR A 147 5.40 -6.42 -15.08
N GLY A 148 5.14 -5.10 -15.07
CA GLY A 148 3.85 -4.53 -14.69
C GLY A 148 3.57 -4.50 -13.19
N GLU A 149 4.52 -4.88 -12.34
CA GLU A 149 4.44 -4.77 -10.88
C GLU A 149 5.38 -3.68 -10.37
N GLY A 150 5.06 -2.44 -10.64
CA GLY A 150 5.89 -1.30 -10.30
C GLY A 150 5.59 -0.67 -8.93
N ALA A 151 5.68 0.65 -8.89
CA ALA A 151 5.37 1.42 -7.68
C ALA A 151 4.84 2.82 -8.01
N VAL A 152 4.11 3.37 -7.04
CA VAL A 152 3.65 4.76 -7.05
C VAL A 152 4.37 5.58 -5.99
N ASP A 153 4.50 6.87 -6.21
CA ASP A 153 4.78 7.78 -5.09
C ASP A 153 3.52 7.89 -4.23
N ASN A 154 3.62 7.38 -3.02
CA ASN A 154 2.48 7.31 -2.09
C ASN A 154 1.95 8.69 -1.69
N ARG A 155 2.82 9.71 -1.63
CA ARG A 155 2.45 11.09 -1.26
C ARG A 155 1.84 11.82 -2.45
N ALA A 156 2.42 11.69 -3.63
CA ALA A 156 1.86 12.23 -4.87
C ALA A 156 0.48 11.63 -5.15
N LEU A 157 0.34 10.30 -5.02
CA LEU A 157 -0.94 9.61 -5.15
C LEU A 157 -2.00 10.17 -4.19
N LEU A 158 -1.67 10.29 -2.90
CA LEU A 158 -2.64 10.78 -1.90
C LEU A 158 -3.04 12.23 -2.19
N ALA A 159 -2.08 13.07 -2.58
CA ALA A 159 -2.34 14.46 -2.97
C ALA A 159 -3.25 14.54 -4.20
N ALA A 160 -2.97 13.73 -5.23
CA ALA A 160 -3.75 13.64 -6.45
C ALA A 160 -5.19 13.20 -6.18
N VAL A 161 -5.37 12.10 -5.43
CA VAL A 161 -6.72 11.59 -5.06
C VAL A 161 -7.50 12.63 -4.26
N ARG A 162 -6.87 13.30 -3.30
CA ARG A 162 -7.53 14.36 -2.52
C ARG A 162 -7.87 15.60 -3.37
N SER A 163 -7.05 15.94 -4.35
CA SER A 163 -7.34 16.99 -5.33
C SER A 163 -8.58 16.60 -6.15
N GLY A 164 -8.60 15.41 -6.72
CA GLY A 164 -9.77 14.88 -7.44
C GLY A 164 -11.03 14.83 -6.59
N ALA A 165 -10.90 14.46 -5.32
CA ALA A 165 -12.02 14.45 -4.38
C ALA A 165 -12.60 15.85 -4.15
N ARG A 166 -11.75 16.88 -3.94
CA ARG A 166 -12.21 18.27 -3.84
C ARG A 166 -12.91 18.75 -5.11
N SER A 167 -12.34 18.44 -6.28
CA SER A 167 -12.95 18.78 -7.57
C SER A 167 -14.30 18.09 -7.78
N ALA A 168 -14.50 16.91 -7.22
CA ALA A 168 -15.77 16.18 -7.22
C ALA A 168 -16.76 16.68 -6.13
N GLY A 169 -16.43 17.72 -5.36
CA GLY A 169 -17.28 18.29 -4.34
C GLY A 169 -17.21 17.63 -2.96
N VAL A 170 -16.18 16.82 -2.68
CA VAL A 170 -15.95 16.26 -1.34
C VAL A 170 -15.52 17.36 -0.38
N THR A 171 -16.22 17.48 0.75
CA THR A 171 -15.80 18.32 1.88
C THR A 171 -14.71 17.60 2.67
N LEU A 172 -13.57 18.25 2.92
CA LEU A 172 -12.51 17.72 3.77
C LEU A 172 -12.55 18.37 5.15
N GLU A 173 -12.68 17.51 6.18
CA GLU A 173 -12.66 17.89 7.58
C GLU A 173 -11.38 17.35 8.24
N THR A 174 -10.70 18.17 9.01
CA THR A 174 -9.46 17.78 9.72
C THR A 174 -9.70 17.40 11.18
N GLU A 175 -10.91 17.56 11.66
CA GLU A 175 -11.27 17.18 13.01
C GLU A 175 -11.32 15.66 13.17
N LYS A 176 -10.79 15.17 14.30
CA LYS A 176 -10.79 13.74 14.62
C LYS A 176 -12.19 13.29 15.03
N VAL A 177 -12.73 12.31 14.34
CA VAL A 177 -13.99 11.64 14.73
C VAL A 177 -13.69 10.70 15.90
N CYS A 178 -14.37 10.93 17.03
CA CYS A 178 -14.28 10.07 18.20
C CYS A 178 -15.45 9.08 18.31
N ARG A 179 -16.59 9.39 17.68
CA ARG A 179 -17.79 8.54 17.71
C ARG A 179 -18.51 8.66 16.37
N ILE A 180 -18.71 7.53 15.69
CA ILE A 180 -19.42 7.50 14.40
C ILE A 180 -20.90 7.88 14.52
N GLY A 181 -21.50 7.70 15.72
CA GLY A 181 -22.89 8.06 16.02
C GLY A 181 -23.17 9.57 15.95
N ASP A 182 -22.16 10.41 16.16
CA ASP A 182 -22.30 11.87 16.18
C ASP A 182 -22.27 12.47 14.78
N LEU A 183 -21.96 11.70 13.75
CA LEU A 183 -21.87 12.17 12.36
C LEU A 183 -23.25 12.36 11.75
N ASP A 184 -23.51 13.54 11.18
CA ASP A 184 -24.72 13.85 10.42
C ASP A 184 -24.62 13.31 8.98
N ALA A 185 -24.78 11.98 8.83
CA ALA A 185 -24.70 11.29 7.55
C ALA A 185 -25.69 10.12 7.49
N ASP A 186 -26.15 9.79 6.31
CA ASP A 186 -27.08 8.67 6.07
C ASP A 186 -26.31 7.34 6.05
N GLN A 187 -25.05 7.35 5.57
CA GLN A 187 -24.11 6.23 5.60
C GLN A 187 -22.74 6.69 6.12
N VAL A 188 -22.01 5.79 6.75
CA VAL A 188 -20.65 6.01 7.25
C VAL A 188 -19.73 4.92 6.73
N VAL A 189 -18.57 5.30 6.19
CA VAL A 189 -17.47 4.38 5.88
C VAL A 189 -16.34 4.61 6.86
N VAL A 190 -15.89 3.54 7.54
CA VAL A 190 -14.73 3.59 8.44
C VAL A 190 -13.52 2.99 7.74
N ALA A 191 -12.53 3.86 7.45
CA ALA A 191 -11.28 3.55 6.75
C ALA A 191 -10.05 4.03 7.56
N THR A 192 -10.10 3.87 8.88
CA THR A 192 -9.13 4.46 9.84
C THR A 192 -7.90 3.60 10.11
N GLY A 193 -7.68 2.56 9.30
CA GLY A 193 -6.49 1.71 9.42
C GLY A 193 -6.37 1.09 10.82
N SER A 194 -5.21 1.25 11.47
CA SER A 194 -4.93 0.69 12.78
C SER A 194 -5.79 1.26 13.93
N TRP A 195 -6.47 2.38 13.70
CA TRP A 195 -7.36 3.02 14.68
C TRP A 195 -8.83 2.60 14.55
N ALA A 196 -9.15 1.63 13.71
CA ALA A 196 -10.52 1.14 13.53
C ALA A 196 -11.15 0.57 14.81
N PRO A 197 -10.42 -0.15 15.69
CA PRO A 197 -10.98 -0.66 16.94
C PRO A 197 -11.46 0.43 17.91
N ASP A 198 -10.97 1.69 17.78
CA ASP A 198 -11.41 2.81 18.61
C ASP A 198 -12.83 3.30 18.25
N LEU A 199 -13.27 3.00 17.03
CA LEU A 199 -14.55 3.49 16.48
C LEU A 199 -15.58 2.38 16.33
N ILE A 200 -15.15 1.13 16.16
CA ILE A 200 -16.03 0.00 15.89
C ILE A 200 -15.64 -1.19 16.77
N GLU A 201 -16.53 -1.55 17.68
CA GLU A 201 -16.40 -2.74 18.50
C GLU A 201 -16.46 -4.02 17.66
N GLY A 202 -15.65 -5.03 18.01
CA GLY A 202 -15.62 -6.34 17.34
C GLY A 202 -14.91 -6.34 15.98
N VAL A 203 -14.21 -5.25 15.61
CA VAL A 203 -13.27 -5.23 14.49
C VAL A 203 -11.88 -5.55 14.98
N SER A 204 -11.34 -6.73 14.61
CA SER A 204 -10.01 -7.17 15.02
C SER A 204 -8.95 -6.72 14.01
N VAL A 205 -8.27 -5.63 14.34
CA VAL A 205 -7.12 -5.11 13.58
C VAL A 205 -5.98 -4.83 14.55
N THR A 206 -4.84 -5.45 14.31
CA THR A 206 -3.60 -5.19 15.06
C THR A 206 -2.73 -4.17 14.33
N ALA A 207 -1.83 -3.53 15.07
CA ALA A 207 -0.89 -2.59 14.51
C ALA A 207 0.49 -3.25 14.39
N GLU A 208 1.06 -3.26 13.18
CA GLU A 208 2.45 -3.62 12.94
C GLU A 208 3.24 -2.38 12.56
N LYS A 209 4.24 -2.04 13.35
CA LYS A 209 5.13 -0.92 13.09
C LYS A 209 6.14 -1.27 12.01
N GLY A 210 6.32 -0.37 11.05
CA GLY A 210 7.34 -0.47 10.03
C GLY A 210 8.08 0.85 9.83
N GLU A 211 9.39 0.76 9.72
CA GLU A 211 10.27 1.91 9.50
C GLU A 211 10.76 1.94 8.07
N ILE A 212 10.93 3.14 7.54
CA ILE A 212 11.48 3.39 6.21
C ILE A 212 12.49 4.54 6.25
N LEU A 213 13.35 4.56 5.25
CA LEU A 213 14.25 5.68 4.99
C LEU A 213 13.88 6.33 3.66
N ARG A 214 13.86 7.66 3.62
CA ARG A 214 13.87 8.42 2.37
C ARG A 214 15.26 8.98 2.17
N LEU A 215 15.89 8.59 1.06
CA LEU A 215 17.22 9.03 0.71
C LEU A 215 17.13 9.94 -0.51
N SER A 216 17.72 11.13 -0.42
CA SER A 216 17.80 12.08 -1.53
C SER A 216 19.11 11.89 -2.31
N ARG A 217 19.05 12.03 -3.62
CA ARG A 217 20.18 11.88 -4.52
C ARG A 217 20.92 13.21 -4.70
N PRO A 218 22.20 13.33 -4.34
CA PRO A 218 23.03 14.45 -4.80
C PRO A 218 23.30 14.35 -6.31
N PRO A 219 23.57 15.46 -7.01
CA PRO A 219 23.81 15.45 -8.46
C PRO A 219 24.97 14.55 -8.90
N THR A 220 25.96 14.35 -8.01
CA THR A 220 27.16 13.53 -8.26
C THR A 220 26.95 12.04 -8.02
N ALA A 221 25.90 11.65 -7.32
CA ALA A 221 25.60 10.25 -7.03
C ALA A 221 24.95 9.54 -8.24
N PRO A 222 25.12 8.22 -8.37
CA PRO A 222 24.46 7.42 -9.43
C PRO A 222 22.94 7.62 -9.42
N PRO A 223 22.25 7.43 -10.57
CA PRO A 223 20.79 7.54 -10.63
C PRO A 223 20.11 6.44 -9.81
N PRO A 224 18.85 6.66 -9.35
CA PRO A 224 18.01 5.62 -8.77
C PRO A 224 17.85 4.43 -9.73
N PRO A 225 17.44 3.24 -9.25
CA PRO A 225 17.10 2.13 -10.13
C PRO A 225 15.86 2.47 -10.99
N ASP A 226 15.75 1.88 -12.18
CA ASP A 226 14.58 2.04 -13.05
C ASP A 226 13.40 1.17 -12.60
N ALA A 227 13.68 0.08 -11.87
CA ALA A 227 12.69 -0.82 -11.31
C ALA A 227 12.68 -0.75 -9.77
N VAL A 228 11.58 -1.17 -9.15
CA VAL A 228 11.58 -1.50 -7.74
C VAL A 228 12.56 -2.65 -7.51
N VAL A 229 13.51 -2.51 -6.59
CA VAL A 229 14.38 -3.61 -6.18
C VAL A 229 13.88 -4.19 -4.87
N ARG A 230 13.50 -5.47 -4.89
CA ARG A 230 13.13 -6.21 -3.68
C ARG A 230 14.11 -7.35 -3.49
N ALA A 231 14.67 -7.43 -2.32
CA ALA A 231 15.65 -8.46 -2.02
C ALA A 231 15.29 -9.22 -0.74
N ARG A 232 15.55 -10.53 -0.78
CA ARG A 232 15.88 -11.26 0.42
C ARG A 232 17.39 -11.22 0.57
N TRP A 233 17.85 -10.56 1.62
CA TRP A 233 19.26 -10.26 1.83
C TRP A 233 19.72 -10.83 3.15
N ARG A 234 20.43 -11.96 3.10
CA ARG A 234 20.86 -12.72 4.28
C ARG A 234 19.70 -13.02 5.25
N GLY A 235 18.60 -13.50 4.70
CA GLY A 235 17.39 -13.84 5.45
C GLY A 235 16.47 -12.66 5.81
N ARG A 236 16.89 -11.40 5.63
CA ARG A 236 16.06 -10.21 5.84
C ARG A 236 15.43 -9.73 4.55
N SER A 237 14.27 -9.13 4.65
CA SER A 237 13.60 -8.50 3.50
C SER A 237 13.96 -7.02 3.45
N VAL A 238 14.49 -6.57 2.30
CA VAL A 238 14.77 -5.16 2.03
C VAL A 238 14.24 -4.79 0.64
N TYR A 239 13.77 -3.57 0.50
CA TYR A 239 13.40 -3.04 -0.81
C TYR A 239 13.95 -1.63 -1.01
N VAL A 240 14.20 -1.28 -2.26
CA VAL A 240 14.57 0.06 -2.71
C VAL A 240 13.56 0.46 -3.80
N VAL A 241 12.76 1.47 -3.52
CA VAL A 241 11.75 2.00 -4.44
C VAL A 241 12.24 3.34 -4.99
N PRO A 242 12.39 3.49 -6.31
CA PRO A 242 12.85 4.75 -6.89
C PRO A 242 11.89 5.90 -6.59
N ARG A 243 12.45 7.10 -6.56
CA ARG A 243 11.75 8.37 -6.54
C ARG A 243 12.44 9.32 -7.53
N ARG A 244 11.74 10.37 -7.94
CA ARG A 244 12.27 11.36 -8.89
C ARG A 244 13.62 11.93 -8.45
N ASP A 245 13.78 12.15 -7.16
CA ASP A 245 14.95 12.79 -6.54
C ASP A 245 15.71 11.89 -5.55
N GLY A 246 15.46 10.59 -5.57
CA GLY A 246 16.08 9.66 -4.64
C GLY A 246 15.46 8.28 -4.59
N VAL A 247 15.38 7.71 -3.41
CA VAL A 247 14.77 6.39 -3.18
C VAL A 247 14.07 6.31 -1.83
N VAL A 248 13.13 5.37 -1.71
CA VAL A 248 12.64 4.89 -0.41
C VAL A 248 13.21 3.50 -0.14
N VAL A 249 13.81 3.33 1.02
CA VAL A 249 14.32 2.04 1.52
C VAL A 249 13.40 1.55 2.63
N GLY A 250 13.06 0.30 2.63
CA GLY A 250 12.24 -0.32 3.68
C GLY A 250 12.31 -1.85 3.69
N ALA A 251 11.64 -2.46 4.60
CA ALA A 251 11.08 -1.89 5.79
C ALA A 251 11.25 -2.85 6.96
N THR A 252 11.38 -2.31 8.13
CA THR A 252 11.29 -3.11 9.34
C THR A 252 9.87 -3.59 9.59
N GLN A 253 9.72 -4.59 10.46
CA GLN A 253 8.43 -5.12 10.88
C GLN A 253 8.51 -5.50 12.34
N TYR A 254 7.69 -4.82 13.16
CA TYR A 254 7.58 -5.07 14.59
C TYR A 254 6.11 -5.18 14.98
N GLU A 255 5.77 -6.21 15.73
CA GLU A 255 4.52 -6.21 16.44
C GLU A 255 4.53 -5.12 17.52
N THR A 256 3.48 -4.33 17.62
CA THR A 256 3.34 -3.32 18.66
C THR A 256 1.93 -3.37 19.25
N GLY A 257 1.85 -3.41 20.58
CA GLY A 257 0.60 -3.22 21.31
C GLY A 257 0.25 -1.74 21.51
N ASP A 258 1.20 -0.84 21.20
CA ASP A 258 1.07 0.60 21.41
C ASP A 258 1.06 1.32 20.04
N ARG A 259 -0.06 1.97 19.73
CA ARG A 259 -0.23 2.74 18.51
C ARG A 259 0.40 4.14 18.58
N ASP A 260 0.83 4.55 19.76
CA ASP A 260 1.55 5.81 19.96
C ASP A 260 3.07 5.62 19.81
N ASP A 261 3.58 4.37 19.82
CA ASP A 261 4.99 4.06 19.51
C ASP A 261 5.28 4.20 18.01
N THR A 262 5.36 5.45 17.55
CA THR A 262 5.66 5.79 16.16
C THR A 262 7.09 6.28 15.93
N ALA A 263 7.93 6.35 16.97
CA ALA A 263 9.32 6.76 16.84
C ALA A 263 10.18 5.64 16.21
N PRO A 264 11.01 5.91 15.19
CA PRO A 264 11.92 4.93 14.62
C PRO A 264 12.95 4.43 15.64
N ARG A 265 13.28 3.13 15.59
CA ARG A 265 14.29 2.50 16.46
C ARG A 265 15.67 2.61 15.82
N VAL A 266 16.70 2.93 16.62
CA VAL A 266 18.09 3.01 16.13
C VAL A 266 18.54 1.73 15.43
N GLY A 267 18.21 0.55 15.99
CA GLY A 267 18.57 -0.74 15.41
C GLY A 267 17.95 -0.95 14.03
N GLY A 268 16.65 -0.68 13.88
CA GLY A 268 15.95 -0.84 12.60
C GLY A 268 16.48 0.10 11.51
N VAL A 269 16.73 1.36 11.87
CA VAL A 269 17.34 2.33 10.96
C VAL A 269 18.75 1.88 10.53
N SER A 270 19.56 1.38 11.46
CA SER A 270 20.89 0.86 11.18
C SER A 270 20.84 -0.34 10.23
N ASP A 271 19.97 -1.31 10.49
CA ASP A 271 19.80 -2.49 9.65
C ASP A 271 19.39 -2.11 8.22
N LEU A 272 18.44 -1.20 8.07
CA LEU A 272 18.02 -0.72 6.74
C LEU A 272 19.14 -0.01 5.98
N LEU A 273 19.96 0.79 6.65
CA LEU A 273 21.12 1.46 6.02
C LEU A 273 22.15 0.44 5.56
N ILE A 274 22.48 -0.54 6.41
CA ILE A 274 23.45 -1.60 6.11
C ILE A 274 22.93 -2.43 4.93
N ASP A 275 21.72 -2.97 5.01
CA ASP A 275 21.16 -3.84 3.98
C ASP A 275 21.05 -3.10 2.63
N ALA A 276 20.60 -1.84 2.63
CA ALA A 276 20.47 -1.05 1.40
C ALA A 276 21.81 -0.76 0.75
N THR A 277 22.84 -0.40 1.52
CA THR A 277 24.17 -0.08 0.99
C THR A 277 24.96 -1.33 0.59
N GLU A 278 24.72 -2.47 1.22
CA GLU A 278 25.26 -3.76 0.75
C GLU A 278 24.57 -4.23 -0.54
N LEU A 279 23.25 -4.08 -0.63
CA LEU A 279 22.47 -4.42 -1.81
C LEU A 279 22.83 -3.53 -3.00
N MET A 280 22.93 -2.23 -2.76
CA MET A 280 23.18 -1.18 -3.74
C MET A 280 24.26 -0.20 -3.22
N PRO A 281 25.56 -0.51 -3.40
CA PRO A 281 26.66 0.28 -2.81
C PRO A 281 26.65 1.77 -3.16
N GLY A 282 26.12 2.14 -4.34
CA GLY A 282 25.99 3.55 -4.73
C GLY A 282 25.08 4.37 -3.83
N LEU A 283 24.21 3.75 -3.01
CA LEU A 283 23.39 4.45 -2.04
C LEU A 283 24.19 5.06 -0.89
N ALA A 284 25.45 4.64 -0.69
CA ALA A 284 26.34 5.28 0.29
C ALA A 284 26.60 6.77 -0.02
N GLU A 285 26.43 7.18 -1.29
CA GLU A 285 26.58 8.57 -1.72
C GLU A 285 25.29 9.41 -1.54
N TYR A 286 24.15 8.77 -1.22
CA TYR A 286 22.89 9.46 -1.01
C TYR A 286 22.84 10.08 0.39
N ARG A 287 21.94 11.03 0.58
CA ARG A 287 21.72 11.72 1.86
C ARG A 287 20.46 11.22 2.53
N VAL A 288 20.48 10.97 3.83
CA VAL A 288 19.26 10.70 4.60
C VAL A 288 18.44 11.97 4.66
N ALA A 289 17.30 11.97 3.98
CA ALA A 289 16.37 13.09 3.95
C ALA A 289 15.30 12.96 5.04
N GLU A 290 14.82 11.72 5.29
CA GLU A 290 13.78 11.46 6.28
C GLU A 290 13.92 10.02 6.81
N ILE A 291 13.64 9.85 8.10
CA ILE A 291 13.42 8.55 8.73
C ILE A 291 11.97 8.53 9.18
N GLY A 292 11.17 7.63 8.60
CA GLY A 292 9.74 7.54 8.86
C GLY A 292 9.37 6.22 9.51
N SER A 293 8.29 6.23 10.29
CA SER A 293 7.70 5.05 10.87
C SER A 293 6.18 5.11 10.78
N GLY A 294 5.54 3.97 10.52
CA GLY A 294 4.09 3.91 10.41
C GLY A 294 3.52 2.56 10.80
N LEU A 295 2.22 2.57 11.07
CA LEU A 295 1.47 1.41 11.52
C LEU A 295 0.71 0.77 10.35
N ARG A 296 0.98 -0.52 10.11
CA ARG A 296 0.22 -1.36 9.19
C ARG A 296 -0.97 -1.94 9.93
N PRO A 297 -2.20 -1.76 9.45
CA PRO A 297 -3.39 -2.38 10.03
C PRO A 297 -3.50 -3.84 9.58
N THR A 298 -3.15 -4.79 10.42
CA THR A 298 -3.07 -6.21 10.07
C THR A 298 -4.24 -6.99 10.67
N THR A 299 -4.77 -7.94 9.92
CA THR A 299 -5.77 -8.93 10.34
C THR A 299 -5.10 -10.29 10.53
N ALA A 300 -5.74 -11.19 11.25
CA ALA A 300 -5.17 -12.51 11.56
C ALA A 300 -4.95 -13.38 10.31
N ASP A 301 -5.81 -13.24 9.28
CA ASP A 301 -5.73 -13.99 8.02
C ASP A 301 -5.05 -13.21 6.87
N GLY A 302 -4.59 -11.98 7.15
CA GLY A 302 -3.95 -11.09 6.17
C GLY A 302 -4.89 -10.41 5.19
N LEU A 303 -6.16 -10.84 5.06
CA LEU A 303 -7.15 -10.22 4.19
C LEU A 303 -7.76 -8.97 4.85
N PRO A 304 -8.04 -7.89 4.10
CA PRO A 304 -8.71 -6.73 4.68
C PRO A 304 -10.15 -7.05 5.08
N LEU A 305 -10.68 -6.31 6.04
CA LEU A 305 -12.07 -6.33 6.45
C LEU A 305 -12.81 -5.27 5.63
N VAL A 306 -13.62 -5.70 4.65
CA VAL A 306 -14.37 -4.83 3.77
C VAL A 306 -15.80 -5.32 3.65
N GLY A 307 -16.75 -4.55 4.19
CA GLY A 307 -18.14 -4.97 4.17
C GLY A 307 -19.04 -4.14 5.08
N ARG A 308 -20.33 -4.45 5.06
CA ARG A 308 -21.31 -3.83 5.96
C ARG A 308 -21.19 -4.39 7.37
N ARG A 309 -21.01 -3.51 8.34
CA ARG A 309 -21.12 -3.84 9.76
C ARG A 309 -22.60 -3.84 10.20
N ASP A 310 -23.36 -2.87 9.74
CA ASP A 310 -24.78 -2.69 9.99
C ASP A 310 -25.44 -1.91 8.83
N ARG A 311 -26.72 -1.46 9.02
CA ARG A 311 -27.45 -0.75 7.97
C ARG A 311 -26.83 0.58 7.56
N ARG A 312 -26.10 1.25 8.46
CA ARG A 312 -25.50 2.58 8.26
C ARG A 312 -24.01 2.53 8.01
N THR A 313 -23.32 1.52 8.53
CA THR A 313 -21.86 1.49 8.62
C THR A 313 -21.24 0.45 7.69
N VAL A 314 -20.31 0.88 6.86
CA VAL A 314 -19.40 0.05 6.06
C VAL A 314 -17.99 0.18 6.62
N VAL A 315 -17.25 -0.92 6.67
CA VAL A 315 -15.86 -0.99 7.13
C VAL A 315 -14.94 -1.25 5.94
N ALA A 316 -13.77 -0.60 5.91
CA ALA A 316 -12.71 -0.81 4.93
C ALA A 316 -11.33 -0.65 5.60
N VAL A 317 -10.87 -1.66 6.34
CA VAL A 317 -9.66 -1.62 7.18
C VAL A 317 -8.87 -2.93 7.10
N GLY A 318 -7.74 -3.01 7.77
CA GLY A 318 -7.00 -4.26 7.89
C GLY A 318 -6.19 -4.65 6.65
N HIS A 319 -5.80 -3.70 5.80
CA HIS A 319 -5.10 -3.95 4.52
C HIS A 319 -3.62 -4.35 4.68
N GLY A 320 -3.11 -4.43 5.88
CA GLY A 320 -1.72 -4.83 6.17
C GLY A 320 -0.68 -4.01 5.39
N ARG A 321 0.24 -4.73 4.77
CA ARG A 321 1.30 -4.16 3.93
C ARG A 321 0.82 -3.75 2.52
N ASN A 322 -0.37 -4.19 2.09
CA ASN A 322 -0.87 -4.04 0.73
C ASN A 322 -1.92 -2.91 0.56
N GLY A 323 -2.04 -2.01 1.53
CA GLY A 323 -3.10 -0.99 1.55
C GLY A 323 -3.13 -0.07 0.33
N ILE A 324 -1.98 0.29 -0.25
CA ILE A 324 -1.92 1.06 -1.49
C ILE A 324 -2.38 0.19 -2.67
N LEU A 325 -1.76 -0.98 -2.83
CA LEU A 325 -2.06 -1.91 -3.92
C LEU A 325 -3.56 -2.25 -3.99
N THR A 326 -4.18 -2.52 -2.83
CA THR A 326 -5.58 -3.00 -2.77
C THR A 326 -6.63 -1.89 -2.71
N ALA A 327 -6.22 -0.63 -2.57
CA ALA A 327 -7.14 0.50 -2.43
C ALA A 327 -8.14 0.66 -3.60
N PRO A 328 -7.76 0.49 -4.88
CA PRO A 328 -8.71 0.64 -5.99
C PRO A 328 -9.87 -0.36 -5.92
N LEU A 329 -9.56 -1.65 -5.72
CA LEU A 329 -10.57 -2.71 -5.64
C LEU A 329 -11.42 -2.58 -4.36
N THR A 330 -10.80 -2.23 -3.24
CA THR A 330 -11.51 -1.93 -2.00
C THR A 330 -12.53 -0.82 -2.20
N ALA A 331 -12.15 0.25 -2.90
CA ALA A 331 -13.05 1.37 -3.16
C ALA A 331 -14.22 0.98 -4.09
N GLU A 332 -13.98 0.13 -5.09
CA GLU A 332 -15.05 -0.43 -5.93
C GLU A 332 -16.06 -1.20 -5.08
N ILE A 333 -15.58 -2.16 -4.28
CA ILE A 333 -16.44 -2.96 -3.41
C ILE A 333 -17.26 -2.08 -2.45
N VAL A 334 -16.64 -1.07 -1.84
CA VAL A 334 -17.32 -0.17 -0.90
C VAL A 334 -18.39 0.65 -1.61
N VAL A 335 -18.10 1.21 -2.78
CA VAL A 335 -19.06 2.00 -3.55
C VAL A 335 -20.26 1.15 -3.99
N ASP A 336 -20.03 -0.09 -4.41
CA ASP A 336 -21.11 -1.05 -4.71
C ASP A 336 -21.97 -1.36 -3.48
N LEU A 337 -21.33 -1.50 -2.30
CA LEU A 337 -22.06 -1.70 -1.05
C LEU A 337 -22.88 -0.49 -0.61
N LEU A 338 -22.50 0.73 -1.00
CA LEU A 338 -23.25 1.95 -0.68
C LEU A 338 -24.54 2.06 -1.51
N ASP A 339 -24.61 1.45 -2.69
CA ASP A 339 -25.84 1.39 -3.50
C ASP A 339 -26.82 0.36 -2.94
N VAL A 340 -27.75 0.84 -2.11
CA VAL A 340 -28.79 -0.01 -1.50
C VAL A 340 -29.94 -0.36 -2.46
N SER A 341 -29.96 0.23 -3.65
CA SER A 341 -30.99 -0.02 -4.67
C SER A 341 -30.65 -1.20 -5.59
N SER A 342 -29.38 -1.54 -5.67
CA SER A 342 -28.88 -2.67 -6.45
C SER A 342 -28.85 -3.96 -5.60
N PRO A 343 -29.02 -5.15 -6.21
CA PRO A 343 -28.75 -6.40 -5.49
C PRO A 343 -27.32 -6.39 -4.96
N PRO A 344 -27.05 -7.10 -3.84
CA PRO A 344 -25.70 -7.17 -3.29
C PRO A 344 -24.69 -7.47 -4.40
N SER A 345 -23.61 -6.72 -4.43
CA SER A 345 -22.55 -6.90 -5.43
C SER A 345 -22.25 -8.38 -5.63
N ALA A 346 -22.28 -8.85 -6.87
CA ALA A 346 -21.88 -10.21 -7.24
C ALA A 346 -20.37 -10.43 -7.11
N SER A 347 -19.63 -9.45 -6.56
CA SER A 347 -18.20 -9.55 -6.33
C SER A 347 -17.90 -10.77 -5.44
N PRO A 348 -17.04 -11.69 -5.88
CA PRO A 348 -16.66 -12.86 -5.07
C PRO A 348 -15.94 -12.47 -3.76
N TRP A 349 -15.54 -11.20 -3.66
CA TRP A 349 -14.81 -10.68 -2.51
C TRP A 349 -15.71 -10.30 -1.33
N VAL A 350 -17.00 -9.97 -1.56
CA VAL A 350 -17.89 -9.49 -0.49
C VAL A 350 -17.98 -10.48 0.67
N ALA A 351 -18.15 -11.76 0.39
CA ALA A 351 -18.20 -12.79 1.42
C ALA A 351 -16.82 -13.07 2.07
N ARG A 352 -15.76 -13.05 1.27
CA ARG A 352 -14.38 -13.33 1.74
C ARG A 352 -13.81 -12.21 2.62
N LEU A 353 -14.28 -10.98 2.43
CA LEU A 353 -13.80 -9.80 3.15
C LEU A 353 -14.77 -9.34 4.25
N ASP A 354 -15.85 -10.08 4.52
CA ASP A 354 -16.87 -9.72 5.51
C ASP A 354 -16.22 -9.38 6.86
N PRO A 355 -16.46 -8.20 7.44
CA PRO A 355 -15.86 -7.81 8.72
C PRO A 355 -16.28 -8.70 9.90
N ARG A 356 -17.34 -9.50 9.75
CA ARG A 356 -17.81 -10.43 10.77
C ARG A 356 -17.05 -11.75 10.79
N ARG A 357 -16.24 -12.07 9.75
CA ARG A 357 -15.46 -13.32 9.70
C ARG A 357 -14.38 -13.42 10.77
N SER A 358 -14.01 -12.28 11.37
CA SER A 358 -12.98 -12.17 12.41
C SER A 358 -13.56 -11.99 13.83
N ALA A 359 -14.88 -12.12 13.98
CA ALA A 359 -15.56 -11.96 15.26
C ALA A 359 -15.59 -13.27 16.05
#